data_b9375779b2fb7036f7c67850a64d9a04
#
_entry.id   b9375779b2fb7036f7c67850a64d9a04
#
_cell.length_a   1.000
_cell.length_b   1.000
_cell.length_c   1.000
_cell.angle_alpha   90.00
_cell.angle_beta   90.00
_cell.angle_gamma   90.00
#
_symmetry.space_group_name_H-M   'P 1'
#
loop_
_entity.id
_entity.type
_entity.pdbx_description
1 polymer ?
#
loop_
_entity_poly.entity_id
_entity_poly.type
_entity_poly.pdbx_seq_one_letter_code
_entity_poly.pdbx_strand_id
1 'polypeptide(L)'
;MAIITLTSDLGTKDSYLASVKGSIYSQLETTKVIDITNEISPFNIQQAAYVVRNCFKDFPHGTIHIISVDDELSLKNEHLAVKAEGHYFIGSDNGLFSLLLSEMKAERIVRLNISQTTNCMTFATKNIFVPAACHLARGGTMEIIGTEVADFEIQKTELKAVITKDMIRGAVIYVDSYGNAITNISKEVFENAKKGRNLSILFGREDEQITAISTKYKEVPPSEKLAIFGENRLLQIAINQGKANKLLGLKLHEIIRIEFK
;
A
#
# COMPACT_ATOMS: atom_id res chain seq x y z
N MET A 1 -15.31 16.15 -12.40
CA MET A 1 -15.94 15.58 -11.18
C MET A 1 -14.84 14.84 -10.45
N ALA A 2 -14.56 15.20 -9.21
CA ALA A 2 -13.49 14.56 -8.43
C ALA A 2 -13.90 13.15 -8.00
N ILE A 3 -12.95 12.24 -7.92
CA ILE A 3 -13.12 10.90 -7.35
C ILE A 3 -12.52 10.92 -5.95
N ILE A 4 -13.22 10.33 -4.98
CA ILE A 4 -12.69 10.06 -3.66
C ILE A 4 -12.53 8.55 -3.52
N THR A 5 -11.34 8.08 -3.14
CA THR A 5 -11.13 6.67 -2.85
C THR A 5 -10.99 6.43 -1.36
N LEU A 6 -11.40 5.25 -0.90
CA LEU A 6 -11.31 4.84 0.50
C LEU A 6 -10.40 3.61 0.61
N THR A 7 -9.42 3.71 1.51
CA THR A 7 -8.58 2.58 1.97
C THR A 7 -8.57 2.62 3.49
N SER A 8 -9.04 1.56 4.15
CA SER A 8 -9.15 1.58 5.60
C SER A 8 -9.06 0.19 6.23
N ASP A 9 -8.89 0.15 7.54
CA ASP A 9 -9.03 -1.02 8.40
C ASP A 9 -10.39 -1.07 9.12
N LEU A 10 -11.35 -0.23 8.71
CA LEU A 10 -12.70 -0.15 9.30
C LEU A 10 -13.55 -1.40 9.04
N GLY A 11 -13.17 -2.21 8.05
CA GLY A 11 -13.94 -3.37 7.62
C GLY A 11 -15.28 -3.00 6.96
N THR A 12 -16.03 -4.04 6.61
CA THR A 12 -17.35 -3.90 5.97
C THR A 12 -18.51 -4.39 6.86
N LYS A 13 -18.18 -4.93 8.04
CA LYS A 13 -19.16 -5.56 8.94
C LYS A 13 -19.93 -4.54 9.78
N ASP A 14 -19.24 -3.49 10.24
CA ASP A 14 -19.78 -2.51 11.16
C ASP A 14 -20.26 -1.24 10.43
N SER A 15 -20.88 -0.32 11.17
CA SER A 15 -21.47 0.91 10.61
C SER A 15 -20.45 1.99 10.22
N TYR A 16 -19.17 1.84 10.56
CA TYR A 16 -18.17 2.89 10.40
C TYR A 16 -18.00 3.31 8.94
N LEU A 17 -17.76 2.35 8.05
CA LEU A 17 -17.59 2.62 6.62
C LEU A 17 -18.86 3.26 6.00
N ALA A 18 -20.04 2.78 6.37
CA ALA A 18 -21.31 3.38 5.91
C ALA A 18 -21.46 4.83 6.38
N SER A 19 -21.05 5.12 7.64
CA SER A 19 -21.05 6.48 8.19
C SER A 19 -20.09 7.43 7.48
N VAL A 20 -18.89 6.94 7.09
CA VAL A 20 -17.93 7.70 6.28
C VAL A 20 -18.53 8.04 4.92
N LYS A 21 -19.06 7.06 4.20
CA LYS A 21 -19.69 7.27 2.89
C LYS A 21 -20.90 8.18 2.96
N GLY A 22 -21.78 7.98 3.94
CA GLY A 22 -22.93 8.86 4.19
C GLY A 22 -22.49 10.31 4.42
N SER A 23 -21.42 10.53 5.19
CA SER A 23 -20.84 11.87 5.42
C SER A 23 -20.27 12.50 4.14
N ILE A 24 -19.70 11.73 3.23
CA ILE A 24 -19.26 12.23 1.93
C ILE A 24 -20.47 12.64 1.09
N TYR A 25 -21.46 11.76 0.93
CA TYR A 25 -22.62 11.99 0.08
C TYR A 25 -23.53 13.13 0.61
N SER A 26 -23.60 13.34 1.94
CA SER A 26 -24.30 14.50 2.50
C SER A 26 -23.65 15.84 2.14
N GLN A 27 -22.37 15.84 1.78
CA GLN A 27 -21.62 17.04 1.39
C GLN A 27 -21.45 17.15 -0.14
N LEU A 28 -21.43 16.03 -0.85
CA LEU A 28 -21.12 15.93 -2.29
C LEU A 28 -22.00 14.86 -2.95
N GLU A 29 -23.23 15.19 -3.30
CA GLU A 29 -24.23 14.25 -3.84
C GLU A 29 -23.77 13.51 -5.11
N THR A 30 -22.99 14.13 -5.97
CA THR A 30 -22.60 13.60 -7.28
C THR A 30 -21.17 13.02 -7.32
N THR A 31 -20.41 13.10 -6.24
CA THR A 31 -19.04 12.58 -6.18
C THR A 31 -19.02 11.05 -6.27
N LYS A 32 -18.08 10.51 -7.02
CA LYS A 32 -17.83 9.07 -7.04
C LYS A 32 -16.96 8.68 -5.85
N VAL A 33 -17.47 7.79 -5.01
CA VAL A 33 -16.72 7.17 -3.91
C VAL A 33 -16.38 5.74 -4.31
N ILE A 34 -15.09 5.41 -4.33
CA ILE A 34 -14.58 4.09 -4.75
C ILE A 34 -13.81 3.47 -3.60
N ASP A 35 -14.18 2.27 -3.19
CA ASP A 35 -13.37 1.50 -2.25
C ASP A 35 -12.20 0.88 -2.98
N ILE A 36 -10.96 1.23 -2.57
CA ILE A 36 -9.79 0.43 -2.94
C ILE A 36 -9.84 -0.86 -2.10
N THR A 37 -9.86 -0.70 -0.79
CA THR A 37 -10.17 -1.79 0.17
C THR A 37 -10.50 -1.20 1.53
N ASN A 38 -11.38 -1.85 2.28
CA ASN A 38 -11.64 -1.53 3.68
C ASN A 38 -11.32 -2.73 4.59
N GLU A 39 -10.59 -3.71 4.06
CA GLU A 39 -10.16 -4.93 4.75
C GLU A 39 -8.63 -4.92 5.02
N ILE A 40 -8.05 -3.75 5.24
CA ILE A 40 -6.68 -3.65 5.75
C ILE A 40 -6.67 -4.28 7.16
N SER A 41 -5.65 -5.08 7.44
CA SER A 41 -5.48 -5.60 8.80
C SER A 41 -5.35 -4.45 9.80
N PRO A 42 -6.01 -4.48 10.96
CA PRO A 42 -6.00 -3.38 11.92
C PRO A 42 -4.61 -2.85 12.20
N PHE A 43 -4.44 -1.52 12.11
CA PHE A 43 -3.19 -0.79 12.35
C PHE A 43 -2.04 -1.08 11.37
N ASN A 44 -2.29 -1.79 10.25
CA ASN A 44 -1.25 -2.18 9.31
C ASN A 44 -1.03 -1.13 8.21
N ILE A 45 -0.25 -0.08 8.52
CA ILE A 45 0.07 0.99 7.57
C ILE A 45 0.91 0.51 6.37
N GLN A 46 1.73 -0.55 6.54
CA GLN A 46 2.53 -1.12 5.46
C GLN A 46 1.63 -1.75 4.39
N GLN A 47 0.61 -2.48 4.82
CA GLN A 47 -0.39 -3.07 3.93
C GLN A 47 -1.17 -1.97 3.18
N ALA A 48 -1.61 -0.91 3.89
CA ALA A 48 -2.33 0.20 3.29
C ALA A 48 -1.49 0.92 2.24
N ALA A 49 -0.25 1.28 2.57
CA ALA A 49 0.69 1.92 1.64
C ALA A 49 0.95 1.04 0.41
N TYR A 50 1.18 -0.27 0.60
CA TYR A 50 1.38 -1.22 -0.49
C TYR A 50 0.18 -1.25 -1.44
N VAL A 51 -1.04 -1.39 -0.92
CA VAL A 51 -2.25 -1.49 -1.74
C VAL A 51 -2.48 -0.21 -2.53
N VAL A 52 -2.43 0.96 -1.88
CA VAL A 52 -2.65 2.25 -2.56
C VAL A 52 -1.57 2.51 -3.61
N ARG A 53 -0.29 2.27 -3.30
CA ARG A 53 0.83 2.46 -4.22
C ARG A 53 0.69 1.66 -5.51
N ASN A 54 0.09 0.49 -5.45
CA ASN A 54 -0.08 -0.38 -6.61
C ASN A 54 -1.28 -0.04 -7.51
N CYS A 55 -2.13 0.93 -7.12
CA CYS A 55 -3.32 1.24 -7.93
C CYS A 55 -3.62 2.74 -8.09
N PHE A 56 -3.02 3.64 -7.30
CA PHE A 56 -3.42 5.05 -7.35
C PHE A 56 -3.18 5.69 -8.71
N LYS A 57 -2.15 5.28 -9.45
CA LYS A 57 -1.83 5.79 -10.80
C LYS A 57 -2.85 5.41 -11.87
N ASP A 58 -3.70 4.42 -11.62
CA ASP A 58 -4.79 4.03 -12.51
C ASP A 58 -6.00 4.98 -12.41
N PHE A 59 -6.01 5.83 -11.37
CA PHE A 59 -7.04 6.86 -11.20
C PHE A 59 -6.66 8.16 -11.94
N PRO A 60 -7.64 8.95 -12.39
CA PRO A 60 -7.39 10.25 -12.99
C PRO A 60 -6.67 11.21 -12.03
N HIS A 61 -5.84 12.11 -12.58
CA HIS A 61 -5.27 13.20 -11.81
C HIS A 61 -6.37 14.02 -11.10
N GLY A 62 -6.08 14.51 -9.91
CA GLY A 62 -7.05 15.18 -9.06
C GLY A 62 -7.89 14.24 -8.19
N THR A 63 -7.68 12.92 -8.28
CA THR A 63 -8.30 11.96 -7.34
C THR A 63 -7.79 12.19 -5.93
N ILE A 64 -8.68 12.05 -4.95
CA ILE A 64 -8.40 12.23 -3.53
C ILE A 64 -8.47 10.86 -2.86
N HIS A 65 -7.36 10.41 -2.30
CA HIS A 65 -7.24 9.12 -1.63
C HIS A 65 -7.29 9.33 -0.12
N ILE A 66 -8.36 8.90 0.53
CA ILE A 66 -8.46 8.82 2.00
C ILE A 66 -7.90 7.48 2.44
N ILE A 67 -6.87 7.52 3.30
CA ILE A 67 -6.21 6.34 3.84
C ILE A 67 -6.33 6.40 5.36
N SER A 68 -7.24 5.60 5.90
CA SER A 68 -7.62 5.58 7.30
C SER A 68 -7.17 4.29 7.94
N VAL A 69 -5.98 4.31 8.50
CA VAL A 69 -5.37 3.21 9.25
C VAL A 69 -4.55 3.81 10.38
N ASP A 70 -4.85 3.40 11.62
CA ASP A 70 -4.22 3.95 12.83
C ASP A 70 -4.29 5.48 12.86
N ASP A 71 -5.53 6.00 12.77
CA ASP A 71 -5.81 7.42 12.49
C ASP A 71 -6.16 8.25 13.74
N GLU A 72 -5.93 7.72 14.94
CA GLU A 72 -6.16 8.48 16.18
C GLU A 72 -5.12 9.59 16.31
N LEU A 73 -5.62 10.82 16.47
CA LEU A 73 -4.80 12.03 16.62
C LEU A 73 -3.99 11.99 17.92
N SER A 74 -2.70 12.20 17.83
CA SER A 74 -1.81 12.36 18.98
C SER A 74 -0.68 13.35 18.67
N LEU A 75 0.14 13.67 19.66
CA LEU A 75 1.34 14.51 19.46
C LEU A 75 2.37 13.92 18.50
N LYS A 76 2.31 12.61 18.25
CA LYS A 76 3.21 11.88 17.35
C LYS A 76 2.51 11.38 16.09
N ASN A 77 1.22 11.61 15.97
CA ASN A 77 0.40 11.13 14.86
C ASN A 77 -0.52 12.27 14.43
N GLU A 78 0.03 13.23 13.69
CA GLU A 78 -0.71 14.33 13.10
C GLU A 78 -1.48 13.88 11.87
N HIS A 79 -2.40 14.67 11.37
CA HIS A 79 -3.16 14.39 10.17
C HIS A 79 -2.68 15.27 9.02
N LEU A 80 -2.37 14.66 7.88
CA LEU A 80 -1.82 15.36 6.73
C LEU A 80 -2.72 15.21 5.49
N ALA A 81 -2.66 16.24 4.65
CA ALA A 81 -2.98 16.14 3.23
C ALA A 81 -1.69 16.34 2.44
N VAL A 82 -1.38 15.39 1.57
CA VAL A 82 -0.17 15.40 0.72
C VAL A 82 -0.56 15.40 -0.74
N LYS A 83 0.01 16.30 -1.54
CA LYS A 83 -0.12 16.30 -2.99
C LYS A 83 1.13 15.71 -3.61
N ALA A 84 0.97 14.68 -4.43
CA ALA A 84 2.06 14.05 -5.17
C ALA A 84 1.53 13.41 -6.46
N GLU A 85 2.32 13.45 -7.54
CA GLU A 85 2.00 12.85 -8.85
C GLU A 85 0.60 13.25 -9.37
N GLY A 86 0.15 14.49 -9.05
CA GLY A 86 -1.16 14.98 -9.46
C GLY A 86 -2.35 14.44 -8.66
N HIS A 87 -2.13 13.70 -7.58
CA HIS A 87 -3.12 13.14 -6.66
C HIS A 87 -3.06 13.80 -5.28
N TYR A 88 -4.13 13.68 -4.51
CA TYR A 88 -4.18 14.08 -3.11
C TYR A 88 -4.30 12.85 -2.22
N PHE A 89 -3.50 12.80 -1.17
CA PHE A 89 -3.52 11.72 -0.19
C PHE A 89 -3.81 12.33 1.19
N ILE A 90 -4.82 11.81 1.87
CA ILE A 90 -5.23 12.27 3.20
C ILE A 90 -5.12 11.09 4.15
N GLY A 91 -4.41 11.27 5.26
CA GLY A 91 -4.18 10.22 6.26
C GLY A 91 -3.41 10.73 7.46
N SER A 92 -2.98 9.80 8.28
CA SER A 92 -2.19 10.05 9.48
C SER A 92 -0.69 10.06 9.19
N ASP A 93 0.04 10.90 9.90
CA ASP A 93 1.51 11.01 9.85
C ASP A 93 2.18 9.98 10.78
N ASN A 94 1.83 8.73 10.60
CA ASN A 94 2.33 7.58 11.36
C ASN A 94 3.40 6.78 10.60
N GLY A 95 4.01 7.41 9.58
CA GLY A 95 4.93 6.76 8.65
C GLY A 95 4.28 6.24 7.36
N LEU A 96 2.95 6.34 7.22
CA LEU A 96 2.19 5.94 6.04
C LEU A 96 2.75 6.63 4.77
N PHE A 97 2.95 7.95 4.81
CA PHE A 97 3.37 8.72 3.64
C PHE A 97 4.78 8.37 3.18
N SER A 98 5.70 8.08 4.11
CA SER A 98 7.05 7.65 3.76
C SER A 98 7.07 6.30 3.03
N LEU A 99 6.17 5.37 3.41
CA LEU A 99 6.00 4.08 2.75
C LEU A 99 5.30 4.22 1.39
N LEU A 100 4.26 5.06 1.33
CA LEU A 100 3.47 5.28 0.12
C LEU A 100 4.27 6.02 -0.96
N LEU A 101 5.01 7.06 -0.56
CA LEU A 101 5.71 7.98 -1.45
C LEU A 101 7.22 7.74 -1.52
N SER A 102 7.71 6.56 -1.14
CA SER A 102 9.14 6.24 -1.00
C SER A 102 10.02 6.59 -2.22
N GLU A 103 9.43 6.58 -3.43
CA GLU A 103 10.11 6.88 -4.69
C GLU A 103 9.56 8.15 -5.37
N MET A 104 8.65 8.88 -4.69
CA MET A 104 7.94 10.02 -5.24
C MET A 104 8.22 11.27 -4.40
N LYS A 105 8.30 12.41 -5.06
CA LYS A 105 8.43 13.69 -4.37
C LYS A 105 7.05 14.26 -4.06
N ALA A 106 6.81 14.61 -2.79
CA ALA A 106 5.65 15.41 -2.43
C ALA A 106 5.76 16.81 -3.07
N GLU A 107 4.69 17.25 -3.74
CA GLU A 107 4.58 18.59 -4.32
C GLU A 107 4.23 19.61 -3.22
N ARG A 108 3.40 19.18 -2.27
CA ARG A 108 2.94 19.98 -1.12
C ARG A 108 2.49 19.06 0.01
N ILE A 109 2.76 19.48 1.24
CA ILE A 109 2.35 18.80 2.48
C ILE A 109 1.67 19.81 3.37
N VAL A 110 0.47 19.48 3.84
CA VAL A 110 -0.30 20.34 4.73
C VAL A 110 -0.77 19.54 5.94
N ARG A 111 -0.45 20.04 7.14
CA ARG A 111 -1.00 19.54 8.39
C ARG A 111 -2.42 20.05 8.53
N LEU A 112 -3.38 19.13 8.62
CA LEU A 112 -4.80 19.44 8.66
C LEU A 112 -5.15 20.20 9.95
N ASN A 113 -5.92 21.28 9.79
CA ASN A 113 -6.49 22.07 10.88
C ASN A 113 -8.01 22.22 10.64
N ILE A 114 -8.72 21.12 10.74
CA ILE A 114 -10.17 21.06 10.53
C ILE A 114 -10.87 21.17 11.88
N SER A 115 -11.71 22.19 12.04
CA SER A 115 -12.56 22.34 13.23
C SER A 115 -13.58 21.21 13.25
N GLN A 116 -13.53 20.39 14.29
CA GLN A 116 -14.51 19.34 14.49
C GLN A 116 -15.81 19.89 15.05
N THR A 117 -16.93 19.43 14.53
CA THR A 117 -18.27 19.77 15.02
C THR A 117 -18.69 18.91 16.22
N THR A 118 -17.89 17.93 16.59
CA THR A 118 -18.15 16.98 17.67
C THR A 118 -16.95 16.87 18.60
N ASN A 119 -17.20 16.51 19.86
CA ASN A 119 -16.13 16.20 20.83
C ASN A 119 -15.59 14.76 20.66
N CYS A 120 -16.02 14.02 19.60
CA CYS A 120 -15.56 12.67 19.33
C CYS A 120 -14.23 12.70 18.57
N MET A 121 -13.14 12.48 19.28
CA MET A 121 -11.77 12.50 18.74
C MET A 121 -11.35 11.18 18.10
N THR A 122 -12.12 10.11 18.31
CA THR A 122 -11.74 8.73 17.92
C THR A 122 -12.17 8.34 16.52
N PHE A 123 -12.75 9.24 15.72
CA PHE A 123 -13.19 8.95 14.35
C PHE A 123 -12.71 10.04 13.37
N ALA A 124 -11.40 10.15 13.27
CA ALA A 124 -10.73 11.16 12.43
C ALA A 124 -11.12 11.05 10.96
N THR A 125 -11.26 9.82 10.43
CA THR A 125 -11.71 9.59 9.06
C THR A 125 -12.96 10.37 8.72
N LYS A 126 -14.00 10.27 9.54
CA LYS A 126 -15.28 10.97 9.32
C LYS A 126 -15.19 12.45 9.62
N ASN A 127 -14.54 12.81 10.74
CA ASN A 127 -14.63 14.15 11.32
C ASN A 127 -13.57 15.11 10.79
N ILE A 128 -12.47 14.58 10.19
CA ILE A 128 -11.34 15.37 9.68
C ILE A 128 -11.07 15.04 8.21
N PHE A 129 -10.87 13.77 7.85
CA PHE A 129 -10.46 13.41 6.49
C PHE A 129 -11.57 13.64 5.46
N VAL A 130 -12.81 13.30 5.80
CA VAL A 130 -13.96 13.53 4.91
C VAL A 130 -14.17 15.03 4.64
N PRO A 131 -14.24 15.95 5.62
CA PRO A 131 -14.33 17.38 5.35
C PRO A 131 -13.18 17.93 4.49
N ALA A 132 -11.94 17.53 4.76
CA ALA A 132 -10.78 17.90 3.96
C ALA A 132 -10.90 17.42 2.51
N ALA A 133 -11.27 16.15 2.31
CA ALA A 133 -11.49 15.57 0.99
C ALA A 133 -12.61 16.25 0.23
N CYS A 134 -13.73 16.53 0.88
CA CYS A 134 -14.86 17.22 0.28
C CYS A 134 -14.51 18.67 -0.11
N HIS A 135 -13.68 19.36 0.68
CA HIS A 135 -13.18 20.70 0.33
C HIS A 135 -12.34 20.63 -0.96
N LEU A 136 -11.38 19.73 -1.05
CA LEU A 136 -10.55 19.54 -2.24
C LEU A 136 -11.37 19.12 -3.46
N ALA A 137 -12.37 18.25 -3.26
CA ALA A 137 -13.24 17.78 -4.34
C ALA A 137 -14.10 18.88 -4.97
N ARG A 138 -14.41 19.96 -4.20
CA ARG A 138 -15.06 21.18 -4.72
C ARG A 138 -14.10 22.12 -5.44
N GLY A 139 -12.83 21.79 -5.56
CA GLY A 139 -11.78 22.65 -6.12
C GLY A 139 -11.19 23.61 -5.11
N GLY A 140 -11.41 23.39 -3.81
CA GLY A 140 -10.78 24.15 -2.74
C GLY A 140 -9.27 23.88 -2.68
N THR A 141 -8.52 24.83 -2.10
CA THR A 141 -7.06 24.76 -2.01
C THR A 141 -6.60 24.12 -0.71
N MET A 142 -5.38 23.59 -0.70
CA MET A 142 -4.82 22.94 0.50
C MET A 142 -4.55 23.92 1.64
N GLU A 143 -4.28 25.18 1.34
CA GLU A 143 -4.02 26.25 2.33
C GLU A 143 -5.21 26.52 3.25
N ILE A 144 -6.42 26.26 2.78
CA ILE A 144 -7.64 26.47 3.57
C ILE A 144 -7.85 25.36 4.60
N ILE A 145 -7.38 24.16 4.32
CA ILE A 145 -7.62 23.01 5.21
C ILE A 145 -6.50 22.78 6.23
N GLY A 146 -5.45 23.58 6.20
CA GLY A 146 -4.38 23.44 7.19
C GLY A 146 -3.17 24.32 6.95
N THR A 147 -2.08 23.99 7.63
CA THR A 147 -0.81 24.73 7.60
C THR A 147 0.24 23.91 6.85
N GLU A 148 0.94 24.54 5.91
CA GLU A 148 2.02 23.90 5.16
C GLU A 148 3.17 23.48 6.11
N VAL A 149 3.67 22.27 5.91
CA VAL A 149 4.81 21.72 6.65
C VAL A 149 5.87 21.21 5.66
N ALA A 150 7.11 21.13 6.13
CA ALA A 150 8.23 20.80 5.26
C ALA A 150 8.34 19.30 4.92
N ASP A 151 7.89 18.43 5.83
CA ASP A 151 8.10 16.98 5.72
C ASP A 151 7.05 16.20 6.53
N PHE A 152 7.09 14.90 6.46
CA PHE A 152 6.27 13.95 7.21
C PHE A 152 7.15 12.92 7.93
N GLU A 153 6.57 12.18 8.88
CA GLU A 153 7.29 11.15 9.67
C GLU A 153 7.88 10.06 8.78
N ILE A 154 9.18 9.79 8.96
CA ILE A 154 9.89 8.78 8.19
C ILE A 154 9.84 7.43 8.90
N GLN A 155 9.13 6.49 8.31
CA GLN A 155 9.18 5.08 8.74
C GLN A 155 10.49 4.43 8.30
N LYS A 156 11.37 4.12 9.25
CA LYS A 156 12.70 3.54 8.99
C LYS A 156 12.69 2.06 8.57
N THR A 157 11.55 1.42 8.56
CA THR A 157 11.43 -0.04 8.39
C THR A 157 11.00 -0.48 6.98
N GLU A 158 11.37 0.22 5.94
CA GLU A 158 11.28 -0.36 4.60
C GLU A 158 12.38 -1.42 4.47
N LEU A 159 11.97 -2.70 4.52
CA LEU A 159 12.89 -3.82 4.30
C LEU A 159 13.37 -3.78 2.85
N LYS A 160 14.56 -3.25 2.60
CA LYS A 160 15.19 -3.32 1.28
C LYS A 160 15.84 -4.68 1.08
N ALA A 161 15.77 -5.20 -0.16
CA ALA A 161 16.50 -6.40 -0.51
C ALA A 161 18.02 -6.15 -0.42
N VAL A 162 18.75 -7.09 0.19
CA VAL A 162 20.20 -7.06 0.27
C VAL A 162 20.78 -7.78 -0.92
N ILE A 163 21.70 -7.13 -1.63
CA ILE A 163 22.30 -7.64 -2.87
C ILE A 163 23.78 -7.86 -2.62
N THR A 164 24.26 -9.06 -2.93
CA THR A 164 25.69 -9.38 -3.00
C THR A 164 26.04 -9.81 -4.42
N LYS A 165 27.32 -10.13 -4.67
CA LYS A 165 27.79 -10.59 -5.99
C LYS A 165 27.01 -11.80 -6.49
N ASP A 166 26.68 -12.75 -5.62
CA ASP A 166 26.14 -14.07 -5.98
C ASP A 166 24.77 -14.36 -5.36
N MET A 167 24.17 -13.38 -4.68
CA MET A 167 22.91 -13.59 -3.98
C MET A 167 22.08 -12.31 -3.84
N ILE A 168 20.76 -12.47 -3.90
CA ILE A 168 19.78 -11.49 -3.42
C ILE A 168 19.05 -12.10 -2.22
N ARG A 169 18.96 -11.35 -1.13
CA ARG A 169 18.17 -11.69 0.04
C ARG A 169 17.05 -10.66 0.22
N GLY A 170 15.82 -11.08 -0.04
CA GLY A 170 14.61 -10.28 0.18
C GLY A 170 13.72 -10.88 1.25
N ALA A 171 12.54 -10.31 1.41
CA ALA A 171 11.52 -10.79 2.33
C ALA A 171 10.13 -10.66 1.69
N VAL A 172 9.18 -11.46 2.16
CA VAL A 172 7.76 -11.32 1.82
C VAL A 172 7.23 -10.05 2.47
N ILE A 173 6.69 -9.14 1.65
CA ILE A 173 6.13 -7.86 2.09
C ILE A 173 4.60 -7.82 2.03
N TYR A 174 3.99 -8.73 1.28
CA TYR A 174 2.55 -8.83 1.13
C TYR A 174 2.12 -10.24 0.73
N VAL A 175 0.94 -10.65 1.16
CA VAL A 175 0.29 -11.88 0.68
C VAL A 175 -1.06 -11.48 0.11
N ASP A 176 -1.28 -11.79 -1.17
CA ASP A 176 -2.52 -11.43 -1.85
C ASP A 176 -3.69 -12.39 -1.52
N SER A 177 -4.88 -12.08 -2.01
CA SER A 177 -6.09 -12.89 -1.80
C SER A 177 -6.00 -14.29 -2.45
N TYR A 178 -5.15 -14.47 -3.46
CA TYR A 178 -4.86 -15.76 -4.06
C TYR A 178 -3.88 -16.58 -3.22
N GLY A 179 -3.21 -15.96 -2.24
CA GLY A 179 -2.21 -16.58 -1.40
C GLY A 179 -0.82 -16.57 -2.01
N ASN A 180 -0.57 -15.73 -3.02
CA ASN A 180 0.78 -15.50 -3.55
C ASN A 180 1.59 -14.68 -2.55
N ALA A 181 2.85 -15.04 -2.33
CA ALA A 181 3.78 -14.30 -1.47
C ALA A 181 4.59 -13.32 -2.32
N ILE A 182 4.27 -12.04 -2.19
CA ILE A 182 4.94 -10.94 -2.90
C ILE A 182 6.15 -10.48 -2.09
N THR A 183 7.29 -10.34 -2.74
CA THR A 183 8.55 -9.96 -2.10
C THR A 183 8.94 -8.52 -2.38
N ASN A 184 9.94 -8.01 -1.66
CA ASN A 184 10.58 -6.72 -1.94
C ASN A 184 11.70 -6.81 -2.99
N ILE A 185 11.75 -7.88 -3.78
CA ILE A 185 12.74 -8.06 -4.85
C ILE A 185 12.13 -7.56 -6.16
N SER A 186 12.61 -6.40 -6.65
CA SER A 186 12.16 -5.87 -7.93
C SER A 186 12.79 -6.60 -9.12
N LYS A 187 12.09 -6.58 -10.26
CA LYS A 187 12.59 -7.14 -11.51
C LYS A 187 13.90 -6.51 -11.93
N GLU A 188 14.05 -5.20 -11.73
CA GLU A 188 15.27 -4.48 -12.06
C GLU A 188 16.46 -4.97 -11.22
N VAL A 189 16.30 -5.07 -9.91
CA VAL A 189 17.32 -5.62 -8.99
C VAL A 189 17.70 -7.03 -9.39
N PHE A 190 16.70 -7.86 -9.70
CA PHE A 190 16.92 -9.24 -10.12
C PHE A 190 17.70 -9.34 -11.43
N GLU A 191 17.30 -8.63 -12.48
CA GLU A 191 17.97 -8.69 -13.80
C GLU A 191 19.42 -8.15 -13.72
N ASN A 192 19.63 -7.06 -12.98
CA ASN A 192 20.96 -6.50 -12.76
C ASN A 192 21.90 -7.47 -12.02
N ALA A 193 21.36 -8.30 -11.14
CA ALA A 193 22.14 -9.31 -10.42
C ALA A 193 22.31 -10.59 -11.23
N LYS A 194 21.31 -11.05 -11.94
CA LYS A 194 21.32 -12.34 -12.66
C LYS A 194 22.38 -12.43 -13.76
N LYS A 195 22.50 -11.43 -14.62
CA LYS A 195 23.52 -11.35 -15.70
C LYS A 195 23.67 -12.66 -16.52
N GLY A 196 22.58 -13.34 -16.84
CA GLY A 196 22.59 -14.58 -17.60
C GLY A 196 22.97 -15.85 -16.84
N ARG A 197 23.26 -15.77 -15.53
CA ARG A 197 23.61 -16.91 -14.68
C ARG A 197 22.38 -17.79 -14.38
N ASN A 198 22.65 -19.07 -14.06
CA ASN A 198 21.63 -19.94 -13.48
C ASN A 198 21.23 -19.43 -12.09
N LEU A 199 20.01 -19.73 -11.67
CA LEU A 199 19.48 -19.25 -10.41
C LEU A 199 18.84 -20.37 -9.60
N SER A 200 18.80 -20.16 -8.28
CA SER A 200 18.04 -20.98 -7.35
C SER A 200 17.36 -20.06 -6.35
N ILE A 201 16.03 -20.07 -6.31
CA ILE A 201 15.24 -19.31 -5.35
C ILE A 201 14.90 -20.25 -4.20
N LEU A 202 15.35 -19.90 -3.00
CA LEU A 202 15.26 -20.69 -1.79
C LEU A 202 14.35 -19.98 -0.77
N PHE A 203 13.47 -20.73 -0.15
CA PHE A 203 12.55 -20.24 0.89
C PHE A 203 12.09 -21.40 1.79
N GLY A 204 11.71 -21.09 3.01
CA GLY A 204 11.23 -22.11 3.93
C GLY A 204 12.27 -23.17 4.24
N ARG A 205 11.99 -24.43 3.89
CA ARG A 205 12.90 -25.58 4.07
C ARG A 205 13.95 -25.62 2.97
N GLU A 206 15.15 -26.16 3.27
CA GLU A 206 16.30 -26.16 2.34
C GLU A 206 16.06 -26.87 0.99
N ASP A 207 15.13 -27.81 0.95
CA ASP A 207 14.74 -28.57 -0.25
C ASP A 207 13.68 -27.84 -1.13
N GLU A 208 13.10 -26.75 -0.63
CA GLU A 208 12.14 -25.94 -1.37
C GLU A 208 12.85 -24.91 -2.26
N GLN A 209 13.06 -25.25 -3.53
CA GLN A 209 13.68 -24.36 -4.50
C GLN A 209 12.90 -24.21 -5.79
N ILE A 210 13.07 -23.06 -6.45
CA ILE A 210 12.59 -22.77 -7.81
C ILE A 210 13.79 -22.32 -8.63
N THR A 211 14.00 -22.91 -9.81
CA THR A 211 15.19 -22.68 -10.63
C THR A 211 14.93 -21.83 -11.88
N ALA A 212 13.69 -21.43 -12.11
CA ALA A 212 13.31 -20.61 -13.26
C ALA A 212 12.26 -19.57 -12.88
N ILE A 213 12.24 -18.46 -13.62
CA ILE A 213 11.17 -17.47 -13.53
C ILE A 213 10.15 -17.78 -14.63
N SER A 214 8.90 -17.93 -14.24
CA SER A 214 7.77 -18.12 -15.16
C SER A 214 7.24 -16.78 -15.67
N THR A 215 6.63 -16.80 -16.84
CA THR A 215 5.92 -15.66 -17.44
C THR A 215 4.40 -15.78 -17.26
N LYS A 216 3.91 -16.99 -16.99
CA LYS A 216 2.48 -17.29 -16.75
C LYS A 216 2.36 -18.33 -15.64
N TYR A 217 1.27 -18.26 -14.88
CA TYR A 217 0.99 -19.26 -13.83
C TYR A 217 0.84 -20.68 -14.40
N LYS A 218 0.29 -20.81 -15.61
CA LYS A 218 0.04 -22.09 -16.27
C LYS A 218 1.27 -22.73 -16.95
N GLU A 219 2.46 -22.20 -16.78
CA GLU A 219 3.71 -22.83 -17.23
C GLU A 219 4.09 -24.04 -16.38
N VAL A 220 3.51 -24.13 -15.18
CA VAL A 220 3.64 -25.32 -14.33
C VAL A 220 2.28 -25.98 -14.15
N PRO A 221 2.23 -27.29 -13.87
CA PRO A 221 0.97 -27.99 -13.57
C PRO A 221 0.21 -27.40 -12.38
N PRO A 222 -1.10 -27.66 -12.24
CA PRO A 222 -1.84 -27.33 -11.02
C PRO A 222 -1.15 -27.89 -9.77
N SER A 223 -1.16 -27.12 -8.68
CA SER A 223 -0.52 -27.41 -7.40
C SER A 223 1.01 -27.34 -7.39
N GLU A 224 1.66 -27.04 -8.51
CA GLU A 224 3.10 -26.80 -8.57
C GLU A 224 3.47 -25.35 -8.24
N LYS A 225 4.62 -25.20 -7.58
CA LYS A 225 5.18 -23.88 -7.21
C LYS A 225 5.88 -23.22 -8.39
N LEU A 226 5.83 -21.89 -8.43
CA LEU A 226 6.51 -21.07 -9.43
C LEU A 226 6.93 -19.73 -8.83
N ALA A 227 7.89 -19.08 -9.49
CA ALA A 227 8.27 -17.70 -9.26
C ALA A 227 7.95 -16.87 -10.50
N ILE A 228 7.32 -15.71 -10.30
CA ILE A 228 6.86 -14.83 -11.38
C ILE A 228 6.98 -13.36 -10.94
N PHE A 229 7.23 -12.45 -11.88
CA PHE A 229 7.10 -11.02 -11.61
C PHE A 229 5.67 -10.57 -11.89
N GLY A 230 5.03 -9.96 -10.87
CA GLY A 230 3.71 -9.36 -11.03
C GLY A 230 3.74 -8.05 -11.84
N GLU A 231 2.57 -7.44 -12.05
CA GLU A 231 2.42 -6.16 -12.75
C GLU A 231 3.20 -5.03 -12.05
N ASN A 232 3.24 -5.05 -10.72
CA ASN A 232 4.07 -4.15 -9.91
C ASN A 232 5.59 -4.43 -9.99
N ARG A 233 6.00 -5.35 -10.88
CA ARG A 233 7.39 -5.74 -11.12
C ARG A 233 8.12 -6.31 -9.90
N LEU A 234 7.39 -6.77 -8.88
CA LEU A 234 7.95 -7.48 -7.74
C LEU A 234 7.88 -8.99 -7.94
N LEU A 235 8.91 -9.70 -7.44
CA LEU A 235 8.95 -11.15 -7.47
C LEU A 235 7.89 -11.73 -6.53
N GLN A 236 7.13 -12.67 -7.04
CA GLN A 236 6.10 -13.40 -6.32
C GLN A 236 6.42 -14.89 -6.32
N ILE A 237 6.23 -15.53 -5.17
CA ILE A 237 6.21 -16.99 -5.06
C ILE A 237 4.74 -17.42 -5.04
N ALA A 238 4.38 -18.25 -5.97
CA ALA A 238 3.00 -18.67 -6.19
C ALA A 238 2.88 -20.20 -6.34
N ILE A 239 1.67 -20.70 -6.26
CA ILE A 239 1.30 -22.06 -6.65
C ILE A 239 0.19 -21.97 -7.70
N ASN A 240 0.36 -22.63 -8.83
CA ASN A 240 -0.67 -22.67 -9.86
C ASN A 240 -1.95 -23.32 -9.30
N GLN A 241 -3.06 -22.56 -9.26
CA GLN A 241 -4.34 -22.96 -8.66
C GLN A 241 -4.25 -23.37 -7.18
N GLY A 242 -3.29 -22.79 -6.42
CA GLY A 242 -3.09 -23.08 -5.00
C GLY A 242 -2.68 -21.85 -4.21
N LYS A 243 -2.65 -21.98 -2.89
CA LYS A 243 -2.25 -20.89 -1.95
C LYS A 243 -0.82 -21.11 -1.46
N ALA A 244 0.15 -20.42 -2.06
CA ALA A 244 1.56 -20.53 -1.72
C ALA A 244 1.83 -20.22 -0.24
N ASN A 245 1.18 -19.19 0.31
CA ASN A 245 1.34 -18.81 1.72
C ASN A 245 0.97 -19.95 2.69
N LYS A 246 -0.05 -20.76 2.36
CA LYS A 246 -0.49 -21.87 3.21
C LYS A 246 0.34 -23.14 2.97
N LEU A 247 0.56 -23.49 1.71
CA LEU A 247 1.19 -24.77 1.34
C LEU A 247 2.71 -24.73 1.55
N LEU A 248 3.35 -23.57 1.31
CA LEU A 248 4.80 -23.39 1.49
C LEU A 248 5.16 -22.70 2.81
N GLY A 249 4.16 -22.34 3.62
CA GLY A 249 4.38 -21.66 4.89
C GLY A 249 4.90 -20.23 4.79
N LEU A 250 4.77 -19.58 3.62
CA LEU A 250 5.28 -18.24 3.38
C LEU A 250 4.40 -17.19 4.07
N LYS A 251 4.97 -16.52 5.05
CA LYS A 251 4.32 -15.49 5.86
C LYS A 251 4.98 -14.13 5.60
N LEU A 252 4.34 -13.07 6.09
CA LEU A 252 4.93 -11.74 6.10
C LEU A 252 6.31 -11.78 6.79
N HIS A 253 7.29 -11.11 6.20
CA HIS A 253 8.70 -11.07 6.62
C HIS A 253 9.49 -12.38 6.46
N GLU A 254 8.90 -13.43 5.88
CA GLU A 254 9.66 -14.64 5.53
C GLU A 254 10.77 -14.31 4.53
N ILE A 255 11.96 -14.87 4.75
CA ILE A 255 13.15 -14.60 3.91
C ILE A 255 13.09 -15.38 2.62
N ILE A 256 13.28 -14.67 1.52
CA ILE A 256 13.46 -15.26 0.18
C ILE A 256 14.90 -14.98 -0.27
N ARG A 257 15.61 -16.05 -0.62
CA ARG A 257 17.00 -15.98 -1.05
C ARG A 257 17.12 -16.45 -2.49
N ILE A 258 17.75 -15.68 -3.34
CA ILE A 258 18.07 -16.03 -4.73
C ILE A 258 19.57 -16.18 -4.83
N GLU A 259 20.03 -17.36 -5.18
CA GLU A 259 21.45 -17.67 -5.43
C GLU A 259 21.70 -17.76 -6.92
N PHE A 260 22.82 -17.20 -7.38
CA PHE A 260 23.26 -17.23 -8.77
C PHE A 260 24.52 -18.09 -8.92
N LYS A 261 24.49 -18.97 -9.90
CA LYS A 261 25.58 -19.94 -10.20
C LYS A 261 26.08 -19.77 -11.63
#